data_5f71d981567cf42548552ada542ac8cd
#
_entry.id   5f71d981567cf42548552ada542ac8cd
#
_cell.length_a   1.000
_cell.length_b   1.000
_cell.length_c   1.000
_cell.angle_alpha   90.00
_cell.angle_beta   90.00
_cell.angle_gamma   90.00
#
_symmetry.space_group_name_H-M   'P 1'
#
loop_
_entity.id
_entity.type
_entity.pdbx_description
1 polymer ?
#
loop_
_entity_poly.entity_id
_entity_poly.type
_entity_poly.pdbx_seq_one_letter_code
_entity_poly.pdbx_strand_id
1 'polypeptide(L)'
;LLASFIAAFITVKMYKFCVEKDVTIHMPKEVPGTISQMFRDVFPFSFSVLVCVIIDLIVRNLFGYTFAEAIITLLQPLFTAADGYLGICIIWGAMAMFWFVGVHGPSIVEPAIAAIIYANVDANLALFKAGHQAANVLTVGLGNFVGTMGGTGATLVVPFLFMLFARSKQLKAVGKTTFIPVCFAVNEPLLFATPIVLNPYFFVPFLLAPMVNVSLFKFFVDVLKMNSFIYVLPWATPAPIG
;
A
#
# COMPACT_ATOMS: atom_id res chain seq x y z
N LEU A 1 -1.35 -9.29 7.25
CA LEU A 1 -0.23 -8.35 7.26
C LEU A 1 0.04 -7.78 8.65
N LEU A 2 -0.95 -7.14 9.34
CA LEU A 2 -0.75 -6.59 10.70
C LEU A 2 -0.37 -7.67 11.71
N ALA A 3 -1.03 -8.81 11.69
CA ALA A 3 -0.67 -9.95 12.53
C ALA A 3 0.78 -10.41 12.28
N SER A 4 1.24 -10.38 11.03
CA SER A 4 2.62 -10.74 10.69
C SER A 4 3.64 -9.73 11.24
N PHE A 5 3.34 -8.43 11.24
CA PHE A 5 4.19 -7.43 11.88
C PHE A 5 4.29 -7.63 13.40
N ILE A 6 3.17 -7.95 14.05
CA ILE A 6 3.16 -8.23 15.49
C ILE A 6 3.96 -9.50 15.78
N ALA A 7 3.77 -10.56 14.99
CA ALA A 7 4.54 -11.80 15.12
C ALA A 7 6.04 -11.57 14.92
N ALA A 8 6.43 -10.77 13.92
CA ALA A 8 7.83 -10.39 13.70
C ALA A 8 8.40 -9.62 14.90
N PHE A 9 7.65 -8.66 15.45
CA PHE A 9 8.07 -7.92 16.64
C PHE A 9 8.25 -8.84 17.86
N ILE A 10 7.32 -9.76 18.09
CA ILE A 10 7.41 -10.79 19.15
C ILE A 10 8.66 -11.64 18.95
N THR A 11 8.88 -12.11 17.73
CA THR A 11 10.06 -12.93 17.38
C THR A 11 11.36 -12.20 17.71
N VAL A 12 11.50 -10.94 17.28
CA VAL A 12 12.70 -10.13 17.57
C VAL A 12 12.89 -9.96 19.08
N LYS A 13 11.83 -9.70 19.84
CA LYS A 13 11.92 -9.56 21.31
C LYS A 13 12.30 -10.87 21.97
N MET A 14 11.77 -12.01 21.52
CA MET A 14 12.11 -13.34 22.04
C MET A 14 13.57 -13.70 21.73
N TYR A 15 14.05 -13.43 20.51
CA TYR A 15 15.45 -13.61 20.16
C TYR A 15 16.37 -12.79 21.06
N LYS A 16 16.07 -11.49 21.20
CA LYS A 16 16.83 -10.60 22.07
C LYS A 16 16.88 -11.15 23.52
N PHE A 17 15.73 -11.54 24.07
CA PHE A 17 15.64 -12.11 25.41
C PHE A 17 16.49 -13.38 25.57
N CYS A 18 16.39 -14.32 24.62
CA CYS A 18 17.16 -15.56 24.66
C CYS A 18 18.68 -15.29 24.58
N VAL A 19 19.10 -14.37 23.73
CA VAL A 19 20.51 -13.99 23.59
C VAL A 19 21.04 -13.30 24.85
N GLU A 20 20.30 -12.35 25.42
CA GLU A 20 20.70 -11.63 26.62
C GLU A 20 20.73 -12.51 27.88
N LYS A 21 19.87 -13.52 27.93
CA LYS A 21 19.78 -14.48 29.04
C LYS A 21 20.57 -15.78 28.80
N ASP A 22 21.28 -15.86 27.69
CA ASP A 22 22.06 -17.03 27.28
C ASP A 22 21.24 -18.34 27.23
N VAL A 23 19.95 -18.22 26.86
CA VAL A 23 19.03 -19.37 26.69
C VAL A 23 19.21 -19.93 25.29
N THR A 24 20.33 -20.66 25.10
CA THR A 24 20.75 -21.19 23.80
C THR A 24 21.44 -22.54 23.94
N ILE A 25 21.54 -23.31 22.86
CA ILE A 25 22.37 -24.54 22.82
C ILE A 25 23.79 -24.15 22.54
N HIS A 26 24.70 -24.49 23.48
CA HIS A 26 26.14 -24.29 23.30
C HIS A 26 26.74 -25.51 22.62
N MET A 27 27.42 -25.26 21.52
CA MET A 27 28.17 -26.29 20.80
C MET A 27 29.65 -26.22 21.13
N PRO A 28 30.39 -27.35 21.10
CA PRO A 28 31.83 -27.38 21.24
C PRO A 28 32.52 -26.51 20.20
N LYS A 29 33.74 -26.01 20.52
CA LYS A 29 34.51 -25.10 19.65
C LYS A 29 34.91 -25.69 18.30
N GLU A 30 34.92 -27.01 18.22
CA GLU A 30 35.27 -27.78 17.02
C GLU A 30 34.18 -27.76 15.95
N VAL A 31 32.96 -27.33 16.31
CA VAL A 31 31.82 -27.27 15.38
C VAL A 31 31.89 -25.98 14.54
N PRO A 32 31.73 -26.09 13.20
CA PRO A 32 31.70 -24.92 12.33
C PRO A 32 30.68 -23.86 12.80
N GLY A 33 31.05 -22.58 12.70
CA GLY A 33 30.27 -21.48 13.24
C GLY A 33 28.82 -21.40 12.71
N THR A 34 28.61 -21.73 11.44
CA THR A 34 27.28 -21.80 10.83
C THR A 34 26.37 -22.84 11.47
N ILE A 35 26.92 -24.03 11.76
CA ILE A 35 26.16 -25.10 12.43
C ILE A 35 25.91 -24.71 13.88
N SER A 36 26.89 -24.17 14.58
CA SER A 36 26.75 -23.68 15.95
C SER A 36 25.63 -22.62 16.04
N GLN A 37 25.54 -21.72 15.06
CA GLN A 37 24.49 -20.70 15.01
C GLN A 37 23.10 -21.31 14.82
N MET A 38 22.94 -22.31 13.96
CA MET A 38 21.65 -23.00 13.77
C MET A 38 21.13 -23.60 15.09
N PHE A 39 22.02 -24.22 15.88
CA PHE A 39 21.63 -24.77 17.18
C PHE A 39 21.30 -23.67 18.22
N ARG A 40 22.02 -22.55 18.18
CA ARG A 40 21.70 -21.37 19.01
C ARG A 40 20.33 -20.83 18.75
N ASP A 41 19.87 -20.84 17.50
CA ASP A 41 18.59 -20.27 17.07
C ASP A 41 17.39 -21.17 17.39
N VAL A 42 17.60 -22.45 17.73
CA VAL A 42 16.51 -23.41 18.03
C VAL A 42 15.60 -22.92 19.16
N PHE A 43 16.16 -22.53 20.31
CA PHE A 43 15.37 -22.04 21.43
C PHE A 43 14.66 -20.72 21.14
N PRO A 44 15.33 -19.68 20.65
CA PRO A 44 14.68 -18.42 20.27
C PRO A 44 13.55 -18.62 19.27
N PHE A 45 13.74 -19.46 18.25
CA PHE A 45 12.71 -19.78 17.25
C PHE A 45 11.52 -20.50 17.90
N SER A 46 11.79 -21.58 18.66
CA SER A 46 10.74 -22.39 19.30
C SER A 46 9.91 -21.56 20.29
N PHE A 47 10.54 -20.72 21.10
CA PHE A 47 9.84 -19.82 22.02
C PHE A 47 9.02 -18.77 21.26
N SER A 48 9.52 -18.23 20.15
CA SER A 48 8.79 -17.28 19.33
C SER A 48 7.50 -17.89 18.78
N VAL A 49 7.59 -19.11 18.22
CA VAL A 49 6.43 -19.85 17.71
C VAL A 49 5.46 -20.17 18.85
N LEU A 50 5.95 -20.66 19.98
CA LEU A 50 5.13 -21.01 21.13
C LEU A 50 4.34 -19.79 21.66
N VAL A 51 4.99 -18.64 21.80
CA VAL A 51 4.34 -17.40 22.26
C VAL A 51 3.26 -16.97 21.28
N CYS A 52 3.52 -17.01 19.97
CA CYS A 52 2.52 -16.67 18.96
C CYS A 52 1.31 -17.63 19.00
N VAL A 53 1.56 -18.93 19.15
CA VAL A 53 0.49 -19.94 19.28
C VAL A 53 -0.32 -19.73 20.57
N ILE A 54 0.33 -19.46 21.69
CA ILE A 54 -0.36 -19.18 22.95
C ILE A 54 -1.26 -17.96 22.82
N ILE A 55 -0.76 -16.88 22.21
CA ILE A 55 -1.55 -15.67 21.97
C ILE A 55 -2.79 -15.99 21.10
N ASP A 56 -2.62 -16.73 20.00
CA ASP A 56 -3.73 -17.11 19.13
C ASP A 56 -4.76 -17.97 19.86
N LEU A 57 -4.32 -18.94 20.67
CA LEU A 57 -5.21 -19.79 21.50
C LEU A 57 -5.98 -18.99 22.57
N ILE A 58 -5.31 -18.03 23.22
CA ILE A 58 -5.97 -17.14 24.19
C ILE A 58 -7.05 -16.33 23.49
N VAL A 59 -6.73 -15.72 22.34
CA VAL A 59 -7.69 -14.91 21.57
C VAL A 59 -8.87 -15.76 21.08
N ARG A 60 -8.63 -16.99 20.60
CA ARG A 60 -9.70 -17.92 20.20
C ARG A 60 -10.63 -18.29 21.35
N ASN A 61 -10.05 -18.55 22.53
CA ASN A 61 -10.86 -18.92 23.70
C ASN A 61 -11.67 -17.74 24.24
N LEU A 62 -11.15 -16.51 24.18
CA LEU A 62 -11.81 -15.32 24.71
C LEU A 62 -12.85 -14.72 23.74
N PHE A 63 -12.56 -14.70 22.45
CA PHE A 63 -13.33 -13.96 21.45
C PHE A 63 -13.95 -14.85 20.36
N GLY A 64 -13.57 -16.12 20.26
CA GLY A 64 -14.04 -17.03 19.21
C GLY A 64 -13.40 -16.82 17.84
N TYR A 65 -12.44 -15.89 17.71
CA TYR A 65 -11.77 -15.54 16.46
C TYR A 65 -10.28 -15.92 16.53
N THR A 66 -9.66 -16.10 15.36
CA THR A 66 -8.19 -16.14 15.29
C THR A 66 -7.60 -14.78 15.67
N PHE A 67 -6.34 -14.76 16.09
CA PHE A 67 -5.64 -13.50 16.40
C PHE A 67 -5.67 -12.52 15.21
N ALA A 68 -5.52 -13.03 13.98
CA ALA A 68 -5.59 -12.20 12.77
C ALA A 68 -6.99 -11.61 12.55
N GLU A 69 -8.06 -12.40 12.74
CA GLU A 69 -9.44 -11.93 12.62
C GLU A 69 -9.79 -10.92 13.71
N ALA A 70 -9.33 -11.13 14.95
CA ALA A 70 -9.54 -10.19 16.05
C ALA A 70 -8.96 -8.81 15.74
N ILE A 71 -7.76 -8.75 15.14
CA ILE A 71 -7.15 -7.48 14.69
C ILE A 71 -8.01 -6.82 13.62
N ILE A 72 -8.49 -7.57 12.62
CA ILE A 72 -9.33 -7.04 11.55
C ILE A 72 -10.62 -6.47 12.13
N THR A 73 -11.30 -7.22 13.01
CA THR A 73 -12.55 -6.81 13.65
C THR A 73 -12.37 -5.56 14.51
N LEU A 74 -11.27 -5.46 15.26
CA LEU A 74 -10.94 -4.29 16.07
C LEU A 74 -10.71 -3.04 15.20
N LEU A 75 -10.11 -3.21 14.03
CA LEU A 75 -9.78 -2.11 13.11
C LEU A 75 -10.89 -1.82 12.08
N GLN A 76 -11.94 -2.62 12.04
CA GLN A 76 -13.03 -2.46 11.07
C GLN A 76 -13.65 -1.05 11.03
N PRO A 77 -13.91 -0.36 12.16
CA PRO A 77 -14.42 1.02 12.10
C PRO A 77 -13.46 1.98 11.40
N LEU A 78 -12.15 1.81 11.63
CA LEU A 78 -11.11 2.60 10.95
C LEU A 78 -11.07 2.30 9.45
N PHE A 79 -11.23 1.03 9.06
CA PHE A 79 -11.27 0.62 7.66
C PHE A 79 -12.47 1.23 6.94
N THR A 80 -13.65 1.19 7.58
CA THR A 80 -14.86 1.81 7.02
C THR A 80 -14.70 3.32 6.87
N ALA A 81 -14.11 4.00 7.86
CA ALA A 81 -13.84 5.43 7.79
C ALA A 81 -12.84 5.78 6.68
N ALA A 82 -11.80 4.97 6.50
CA ALA A 82 -10.79 5.15 5.46
C ALA A 82 -11.36 4.94 4.04
N ASP A 83 -12.35 4.07 3.87
CA ASP A 83 -13.05 3.85 2.59
C ASP A 83 -14.10 4.93 2.27
N GLY A 84 -14.39 5.82 3.20
CA GLY A 84 -15.27 6.98 2.99
C GLY A 84 -14.65 8.04 2.07
N TYR A 85 -15.47 8.94 1.51
CA TYR A 85 -15.00 10.03 0.63
C TYR A 85 -13.88 10.86 1.25
N LEU A 86 -14.03 11.25 2.52
CA LEU A 86 -13.00 12.02 3.22
C LEU A 86 -11.73 11.21 3.42
N GLY A 87 -11.87 9.93 3.81
CA GLY A 87 -10.73 9.03 4.03
C GLY A 87 -9.89 8.84 2.77
N ILE A 88 -10.52 8.49 1.65
CA ILE A 88 -9.79 8.33 0.37
C ILE A 88 -9.16 9.65 -0.09
N CYS A 89 -9.84 10.78 0.06
CA CYS A 89 -9.27 12.09 -0.29
C CYS A 89 -8.02 12.41 0.55
N ILE A 90 -8.07 12.19 1.86
CA ILE A 90 -6.92 12.42 2.75
C ILE A 90 -5.74 11.53 2.36
N ILE A 91 -5.99 10.25 2.08
CA ILE A 91 -4.96 9.28 1.70
C ILE A 91 -4.24 9.74 0.43
N TRP A 92 -4.99 9.99 -0.66
CA TRP A 92 -4.39 10.39 -1.94
C TRP A 92 -3.85 11.81 -1.94
N GLY A 93 -4.49 12.71 -1.19
CA GLY A 93 -3.98 14.06 -0.94
C GLY A 93 -2.64 14.03 -0.20
N ALA A 94 -2.49 13.19 0.82
CA ALA A 94 -1.25 13.02 1.56
C ALA A 94 -0.13 12.44 0.66
N MET A 95 -0.43 11.41 -0.15
CA MET A 95 0.54 10.87 -1.11
C MET A 95 1.04 11.94 -2.08
N ALA A 96 0.13 12.74 -2.64
CA ALA A 96 0.47 13.82 -3.55
C ALA A 96 1.26 14.93 -2.83
N MET A 97 0.91 15.28 -1.59
CA MET A 97 1.62 16.28 -0.80
C MET A 97 3.08 15.86 -0.55
N PHE A 98 3.32 14.61 -0.13
CA PHE A 98 4.68 14.11 0.04
C PHE A 98 5.49 14.19 -1.26
N TRP A 99 4.90 13.74 -2.38
CA TRP A 99 5.56 13.85 -3.68
C TRP A 99 5.83 15.28 -4.10
N PHE A 100 4.91 16.20 -3.81
CA PHE A 100 5.07 17.61 -4.14
C PHE A 100 6.29 18.25 -3.44
N VAL A 101 6.62 17.80 -2.23
CA VAL A 101 7.83 18.23 -1.51
C VAL A 101 9.07 17.37 -1.83
N GLY A 102 8.99 16.48 -2.83
CA GLY A 102 10.12 15.66 -3.28
C GLY A 102 10.30 14.33 -2.54
N VAL A 103 9.34 13.93 -1.71
CA VAL A 103 9.39 12.67 -0.97
C VAL A 103 8.42 11.67 -1.61
N HIS A 104 8.85 10.41 -1.84
CA HIS A 104 8.00 9.40 -2.47
C HIS A 104 6.79 9.05 -1.60
N GLY A 105 5.64 9.66 -1.90
CA GLY A 105 4.41 9.58 -1.11
C GLY A 105 3.87 8.17 -0.90
N PRO A 106 3.73 7.33 -1.95
CA PRO A 106 3.27 5.95 -1.80
C PRO A 106 4.12 5.15 -0.80
N SER A 107 5.44 5.28 -0.82
CA SER A 107 6.32 4.56 0.13
C SER A 107 6.07 4.91 1.60
N ILE A 108 5.49 6.08 1.88
CA ILE A 108 5.15 6.51 3.25
C ILE A 108 3.73 6.09 3.60
N VAL A 109 2.77 6.33 2.71
CA VAL A 109 1.34 6.19 3.03
C VAL A 109 0.83 4.76 2.80
N GLU A 110 1.24 4.09 1.72
CA GLU A 110 0.76 2.73 1.40
C GLU A 110 1.00 1.70 2.51
N PRO A 111 2.16 1.64 3.18
CA PRO A 111 2.34 0.70 4.28
C PRO A 111 1.32 0.86 5.41
N ALA A 112 0.86 2.09 5.68
CA ALA A 112 -0.12 2.36 6.72
C ALA A 112 -1.52 1.84 6.37
N ILE A 113 -1.88 1.80 5.08
CA ILE A 113 -3.19 1.36 4.59
C ILE A 113 -3.17 -0.03 3.94
N ALA A 114 -2.00 -0.66 3.82
CA ALA A 114 -1.83 -1.91 3.08
C ALA A 114 -2.78 -3.01 3.55
N ALA A 115 -2.99 -3.15 4.86
CA ALA A 115 -3.92 -4.14 5.39
C ALA A 115 -5.37 -3.93 4.90
N ILE A 116 -5.79 -2.67 4.78
CA ILE A 116 -7.14 -2.28 4.35
C ILE A 116 -7.31 -2.57 2.86
N ILE A 117 -6.39 -2.10 2.03
CA ILE A 117 -6.51 -2.21 0.57
C ILE A 117 -6.55 -3.67 0.09
N TYR A 118 -5.79 -4.56 0.72
CA TYR A 118 -5.81 -5.99 0.39
C TYR A 118 -7.05 -6.69 0.96
N ALA A 119 -7.45 -6.39 2.20
CA ALA A 119 -8.68 -6.94 2.79
C ALA A 119 -9.93 -6.55 1.98
N ASN A 120 -9.99 -5.32 1.47
CA ASN A 120 -11.09 -4.85 0.64
C ASN A 120 -11.15 -5.59 -0.72
N VAL A 121 -10.02 -5.91 -1.33
CA VAL A 121 -9.99 -6.71 -2.57
C VAL A 121 -10.55 -8.12 -2.31
N ASP A 122 -10.13 -8.77 -1.23
CA ASP A 122 -10.60 -10.09 -0.87
C ASP A 122 -12.11 -10.09 -0.56
N ALA A 123 -12.58 -9.08 0.18
CA ALA A 123 -14.00 -8.90 0.48
C ALA A 123 -14.82 -8.64 -0.80
N ASN A 124 -14.32 -7.80 -1.71
CA ASN A 124 -14.95 -7.54 -3.00
C ASN A 124 -15.07 -8.80 -3.86
N LEU A 125 -14.02 -9.62 -3.89
CA LEU A 125 -14.04 -10.90 -4.61
C LEU A 125 -15.09 -11.86 -4.03
N ALA A 126 -15.21 -11.92 -2.69
CA ALA A 126 -16.22 -12.74 -2.04
C ALA A 126 -17.64 -12.24 -2.35
N LEU A 127 -17.89 -10.93 -2.28
CA LEU A 127 -19.17 -10.31 -2.63
C LEU A 127 -19.53 -10.59 -4.09
N PHE A 128 -18.61 -10.39 -5.01
CA PHE A 128 -18.82 -10.62 -6.44
C PHE A 128 -19.17 -12.10 -6.75
N LYS A 129 -18.44 -13.05 -6.13
CA LYS A 129 -18.75 -14.49 -6.25
C LYS A 129 -20.12 -14.86 -5.68
N ALA A 130 -20.59 -14.14 -4.69
CA ALA A 130 -21.93 -14.30 -4.10
C ALA A 130 -23.04 -13.60 -4.91
N GLY A 131 -22.72 -12.97 -6.03
CA GLY A 131 -23.68 -12.21 -6.85
C GLY A 131 -24.04 -10.83 -6.29
N HIS A 132 -23.25 -10.33 -5.35
CA HIS A 132 -23.43 -8.99 -4.76
C HIS A 132 -22.45 -7.98 -5.36
N GLN A 133 -22.77 -6.70 -5.22
CA GLN A 133 -21.91 -5.62 -5.67
C GLN A 133 -20.60 -5.60 -4.86
N ALA A 134 -19.47 -5.52 -5.56
CA ALA A 134 -18.16 -5.26 -4.95
C ALA A 134 -18.06 -3.77 -4.60
N ALA A 135 -18.46 -3.41 -3.38
CA ALA A 135 -18.69 -2.01 -2.98
C ALA A 135 -17.50 -1.35 -2.26
N ASN A 136 -16.50 -2.11 -1.81
CA ASN A 136 -15.34 -1.52 -1.12
C ASN A 136 -14.44 -0.81 -2.13
N VAL A 137 -14.26 0.48 -1.97
CA VAL A 137 -13.57 1.34 -2.95
C VAL A 137 -12.07 1.39 -2.70
N LEU A 138 -11.64 1.49 -1.43
CA LEU A 138 -10.24 1.59 -1.05
C LEU A 138 -9.51 0.26 -1.30
N THR A 139 -9.00 0.09 -2.51
CA THR A 139 -8.34 -1.13 -3.01
C THR A 139 -7.01 -0.80 -3.68
N VAL A 140 -6.20 -1.82 -3.95
CA VAL A 140 -4.96 -1.67 -4.73
C VAL A 140 -5.23 -1.07 -6.11
N GLY A 141 -6.32 -1.50 -6.77
CA GLY A 141 -6.71 -1.00 -8.09
C GLY A 141 -7.10 0.48 -8.09
N LEU A 142 -7.81 0.93 -7.03
CA LEU A 142 -8.08 2.37 -6.87
C LEU A 142 -6.78 3.18 -6.84
N GLY A 143 -5.75 2.68 -6.14
CA GLY A 143 -4.44 3.32 -6.12
C GLY A 143 -3.82 3.39 -7.51
N ASN A 144 -3.57 2.24 -8.09
CA ASN A 144 -2.74 2.12 -9.29
C ASN A 144 -3.38 2.71 -10.54
N PHE A 145 -4.71 2.58 -10.70
CA PHE A 145 -5.37 2.92 -11.97
C PHE A 145 -6.27 4.15 -11.92
N VAL A 146 -6.59 4.65 -10.71
CA VAL A 146 -7.46 5.82 -10.55
C VAL A 146 -6.72 6.96 -9.82
N GLY A 147 -6.30 6.71 -8.58
CA GLY A 147 -5.69 7.75 -7.74
C GLY A 147 -4.34 8.20 -8.23
N THR A 148 -3.49 7.27 -8.67
CA THR A 148 -2.16 7.58 -9.25
C THR A 148 -2.10 7.31 -10.76
N MET A 149 -3.16 7.59 -11.47
CA MET A 149 -3.24 7.40 -12.92
C MET A 149 -2.08 8.13 -13.64
N GLY A 150 -1.16 7.36 -14.21
CA GLY A 150 0.06 7.89 -14.81
C GLY A 150 1.11 8.36 -13.78
N GLY A 151 1.06 7.87 -12.54
CA GLY A 151 1.92 8.20 -11.42
C GLY A 151 1.28 9.19 -10.43
N THR A 152 1.93 9.39 -9.29
CA THR A 152 1.41 10.28 -8.23
C THR A 152 1.15 11.69 -8.76
N GLY A 153 0.03 12.30 -8.37
CA GLY A 153 -0.46 13.56 -8.92
C GLY A 153 -1.38 13.38 -10.13
N ALA A 154 -1.73 12.12 -10.50
CA ALA A 154 -2.59 11.79 -11.63
C ALA A 154 -2.12 12.39 -12.97
N THR A 155 -0.84 12.20 -13.29
CA THR A 155 -0.11 12.91 -14.34
C THR A 155 -0.26 12.33 -15.74
N LEU A 156 -1.11 11.32 -15.97
CA LEU A 156 -1.26 10.63 -17.26
C LEU A 156 -1.41 11.58 -18.46
N VAL A 157 -2.20 12.63 -18.30
CA VAL A 157 -2.49 13.58 -19.39
C VAL A 157 -1.41 14.64 -19.58
N VAL A 158 -0.51 14.84 -18.61
CA VAL A 158 0.47 15.94 -18.62
C VAL A 158 1.45 15.87 -19.80
N PRO A 159 2.05 14.70 -20.16
CA PRO A 159 2.89 14.60 -21.35
C PRO A 159 2.17 15.01 -22.63
N PHE A 160 0.89 14.63 -22.77
CA PHE A 160 0.08 15.02 -23.93
C PHE A 160 -0.16 16.54 -23.98
N LEU A 161 -0.48 17.15 -22.83
CA LEU A 161 -0.62 18.60 -22.75
C LEU A 161 0.66 19.33 -23.14
N PHE A 162 1.82 18.82 -22.71
CA PHE A 162 3.10 19.38 -23.10
C PHE A 162 3.39 19.22 -24.60
N MET A 163 3.11 18.07 -25.19
CA MET A 163 3.30 17.84 -26.63
C MET A 163 2.41 18.75 -27.48
N LEU A 164 1.15 18.90 -27.09
CA LEU A 164 0.14 19.57 -27.92
C LEU A 164 0.11 21.09 -27.67
N PHE A 165 0.15 21.52 -26.41
CA PHE A 165 -0.16 22.91 -26.04
C PHE A 165 1.05 23.72 -25.55
N ALA A 166 2.16 23.10 -25.11
CA ALA A 166 3.29 23.85 -24.62
C ALA A 166 3.93 24.68 -25.72
N ARG A 167 4.28 25.94 -25.43
CA ARG A 167 5.04 26.81 -26.35
C ARG A 167 6.54 26.53 -26.27
N SER A 168 7.04 26.09 -25.14
CA SER A 168 8.45 25.76 -24.92
C SER A 168 8.84 24.49 -25.67
N LYS A 169 9.95 24.59 -26.47
CA LYS A 169 10.54 23.43 -27.14
C LYS A 169 11.00 22.36 -26.11
N GLN A 170 11.52 22.81 -24.97
CA GLN A 170 11.96 21.94 -23.88
C GLN A 170 10.79 21.11 -23.32
N LEU A 171 9.68 21.76 -22.98
CA LEU A 171 8.50 21.03 -22.45
C LEU A 171 7.91 20.07 -23.48
N LYS A 172 7.89 20.42 -24.76
CA LYS A 172 7.50 19.52 -25.84
C LYS A 172 8.41 18.29 -25.94
N ALA A 173 9.72 18.47 -25.79
CA ALA A 173 10.69 17.37 -25.80
C ALA A 173 10.47 16.46 -24.58
N VAL A 174 10.30 17.03 -23.38
CA VAL A 174 10.00 16.28 -22.17
C VAL A 174 8.69 15.50 -22.32
N GLY A 175 7.62 16.12 -22.85
CA GLY A 175 6.36 15.41 -23.11
C GLY A 175 6.54 14.18 -23.99
N LYS A 176 7.34 14.27 -25.06
CA LYS A 176 7.64 13.17 -25.97
C LYS A 176 8.44 12.03 -25.31
N THR A 177 9.40 12.36 -24.46
CA THR A 177 10.25 11.35 -23.81
C THR A 177 9.59 10.69 -22.61
N THR A 178 8.68 11.39 -21.92
CA THR A 178 8.03 10.90 -20.71
C THR A 178 6.67 10.25 -20.95
N PHE A 179 6.13 10.36 -22.16
CA PHE A 179 4.82 9.79 -22.52
C PHE A 179 4.73 8.29 -22.22
N ILE A 180 5.70 7.50 -22.70
CA ILE A 180 5.68 6.04 -22.51
C ILE A 180 5.83 5.69 -21.02
N PRO A 181 6.85 6.16 -20.28
CA PRO A 181 6.95 5.87 -18.84
C PRO A 181 5.68 6.22 -18.05
N VAL A 182 5.08 7.37 -18.32
CA VAL A 182 3.87 7.83 -17.61
C VAL A 182 2.66 6.92 -17.87
N CYS A 183 2.54 6.33 -19.07
CA CYS A 183 1.50 5.33 -19.33
C CYS A 183 1.64 4.09 -18.43
N PHE A 184 2.83 3.78 -17.95
CA PHE A 184 3.14 2.71 -17.01
C PHE A 184 3.27 3.19 -15.55
N ALA A 185 2.67 4.31 -15.22
CA ALA A 185 2.68 4.94 -13.89
C ALA A 185 4.08 5.37 -13.38
N VAL A 186 5.09 5.44 -14.26
CA VAL A 186 6.45 5.92 -13.94
C VAL A 186 6.57 7.39 -14.35
N ASN A 187 6.28 8.31 -13.44
CA ASN A 187 6.26 9.74 -13.73
C ASN A 187 7.44 10.54 -13.18
N GLU A 188 8.39 9.91 -12.51
CA GLU A 188 9.59 10.55 -11.99
C GLU A 188 10.35 11.35 -13.08
N PRO A 189 10.56 10.81 -14.30
CA PRO A 189 11.22 11.59 -15.36
C PRO A 189 10.44 12.85 -15.74
N LEU A 190 9.11 12.81 -15.68
CA LEU A 190 8.26 13.96 -15.93
C LEU A 190 8.40 14.99 -14.81
N LEU A 191 8.27 14.56 -13.55
CA LEU A 191 8.26 15.43 -12.37
C LEU A 191 9.58 16.18 -12.19
N PHE A 192 10.72 15.52 -12.47
CA PHE A 192 12.05 16.12 -12.28
C PHE A 192 12.57 16.85 -13.51
N ALA A 193 12.13 16.48 -14.73
CA ALA A 193 12.49 17.21 -15.94
C ALA A 193 11.67 18.48 -16.18
N THR A 194 10.62 18.68 -15.39
CA THR A 194 9.73 19.85 -15.47
C THR A 194 9.62 20.52 -14.10
N PRO A 195 9.32 21.82 -14.05
CA PRO A 195 9.17 22.53 -12.78
C PRO A 195 7.80 22.25 -12.13
N ILE A 196 7.49 20.97 -11.83
CA ILE A 196 6.24 20.59 -11.14
C ILE A 196 6.47 20.53 -9.64
N VAL A 197 7.49 19.79 -9.20
CA VAL A 197 7.83 19.64 -7.78
C VAL A 197 8.22 21.01 -7.20
N LEU A 198 7.70 21.32 -6.01
CA LEU A 198 7.90 22.58 -5.28
C LEU A 198 7.45 23.85 -6.04
N ASN A 199 6.72 23.73 -7.13
CA ASN A 199 6.22 24.88 -7.86
C ASN A 199 4.80 25.24 -7.42
N PRO A 200 4.57 26.41 -6.80
CA PRO A 200 3.27 26.81 -6.27
C PRO A 200 2.13 26.79 -7.31
N TYR A 201 2.43 27.01 -8.58
CA TYR A 201 1.42 26.98 -9.66
C TYR A 201 0.85 25.59 -9.89
N PHE A 202 1.64 24.53 -9.64
CA PHE A 202 1.20 23.16 -9.79
C PHE A 202 0.72 22.51 -8.48
N PHE A 203 0.86 23.19 -7.35
CA PHE A 203 0.46 22.66 -6.04
C PHE A 203 -1.00 22.21 -6.02
N VAL A 204 -1.89 23.12 -6.39
CA VAL A 204 -3.34 22.85 -6.35
C VAL A 204 -3.75 21.72 -7.30
N PRO A 205 -3.43 21.76 -8.60
CA PRO A 205 -3.82 20.68 -9.51
C PRO A 205 -3.15 19.34 -9.18
N PHE A 206 -1.89 19.34 -8.73
CA PHE A 206 -1.17 18.13 -8.37
C PHE A 206 -1.77 17.42 -7.15
N LEU A 207 -2.26 18.20 -6.18
CA LEU A 207 -2.90 17.68 -4.97
C LEU A 207 -4.35 17.26 -5.23
N LEU A 208 -5.12 18.09 -5.94
CA LEU A 208 -6.55 17.87 -6.13
C LEU A 208 -6.89 16.82 -7.19
N ALA A 209 -6.07 16.67 -8.24
CA ALA A 209 -6.38 15.71 -9.30
C ALA A 209 -6.58 14.27 -8.79
N PRO A 210 -5.66 13.68 -8.02
CA PRO A 210 -5.90 12.35 -7.46
C PRO A 210 -7.11 12.30 -6.52
N MET A 211 -7.36 13.33 -5.71
CA MET A 211 -8.52 13.40 -4.82
C MET A 211 -9.83 13.41 -5.59
N VAL A 212 -9.91 14.16 -6.68
CA VAL A 212 -11.08 14.20 -7.58
C VAL A 212 -11.28 12.85 -8.25
N ASN A 213 -10.22 12.24 -8.78
CA ASN A 213 -10.30 10.93 -9.44
C ASN A 213 -10.88 9.86 -8.51
N VAL A 214 -10.33 9.72 -7.30
CA VAL A 214 -10.82 8.70 -6.36
C VAL A 214 -12.25 8.99 -5.89
N SER A 215 -12.61 10.26 -5.73
CA SER A 215 -13.97 10.65 -5.37
C SER A 215 -14.97 10.35 -6.47
N LEU A 216 -14.61 10.61 -7.74
CA LEU A 216 -15.44 10.26 -8.90
C LEU A 216 -15.61 8.75 -9.00
N PHE A 217 -14.54 7.97 -8.85
CA PHE A 217 -14.63 6.52 -8.85
C PHE A 217 -15.58 6.02 -7.75
N LYS A 218 -15.43 6.55 -6.53
CA LYS A 218 -16.34 6.21 -5.43
C LYS A 218 -17.78 6.57 -5.74
N PHE A 219 -18.04 7.72 -6.36
CA PHE A 219 -19.36 8.10 -6.82
C PHE A 219 -19.94 7.07 -7.81
N PHE A 220 -19.15 6.59 -8.77
CA PHE A 220 -19.61 5.55 -9.69
C PHE A 220 -19.94 4.24 -8.98
N VAL A 221 -19.17 3.86 -7.97
CA VAL A 221 -19.45 2.64 -7.19
C VAL A 221 -20.71 2.83 -6.33
N ASP A 222 -20.80 3.91 -5.58
CA ASP A 222 -21.88 4.13 -4.60
C ASP A 222 -23.23 4.42 -5.30
N VAL A 223 -23.24 5.29 -6.32
CA VAL A 223 -24.47 5.81 -6.95
C VAL A 223 -24.84 5.00 -8.19
N LEU A 224 -23.89 4.75 -9.08
CA LEU A 224 -24.15 4.03 -10.33
C LEU A 224 -24.01 2.51 -10.19
N LYS A 225 -23.72 2.02 -8.98
CA LYS A 225 -23.61 0.58 -8.67
C LYS A 225 -22.56 -0.15 -9.51
N MET A 226 -21.51 0.57 -9.94
CA MET A 226 -20.35 -0.04 -10.59
C MET A 226 -19.63 -0.95 -9.59
N ASN A 227 -19.11 -2.06 -10.05
CA ASN A 227 -18.24 -2.89 -9.21
C ASN A 227 -16.87 -2.24 -9.07
N SER A 228 -16.34 -2.24 -7.86
CA SER A 228 -14.95 -1.90 -7.58
C SER A 228 -14.01 -3.05 -7.95
N PHE A 229 -12.72 -2.85 -7.76
CA PHE A 229 -11.70 -3.83 -8.10
C PHE A 229 -11.83 -5.11 -7.25
N ILE A 230 -11.80 -6.26 -7.92
CA ILE A 230 -11.92 -7.60 -7.33
C ILE A 230 -10.63 -8.42 -7.44
N TYR A 231 -9.65 -7.93 -8.19
CA TYR A 231 -8.33 -8.54 -8.36
C TYR A 231 -7.23 -7.49 -8.21
N VAL A 232 -6.04 -7.97 -7.85
CA VAL A 232 -4.82 -7.17 -7.85
C VAL A 232 -4.13 -7.36 -9.20
N LEU A 233 -4.09 -6.29 -10.00
CA LEU A 233 -3.29 -6.25 -11.21
C LEU A 233 -1.88 -5.72 -10.90
N PRO A 234 -0.86 -6.11 -11.68
CA PRO A 234 0.47 -5.51 -11.55
C PRO A 234 0.41 -3.99 -11.70
N TRP A 235 1.09 -3.26 -10.82
CA TRP A 235 1.13 -1.79 -10.84
C TRP A 235 1.66 -1.22 -12.17
N ALA A 236 2.52 -1.97 -12.86
CA ALA A 236 3.07 -1.61 -14.15
C ALA A 236 2.11 -1.89 -15.33
N THR A 237 0.85 -2.27 -15.09
CA THR A 237 -0.16 -2.36 -16.14
C THR A 237 -0.42 -0.95 -16.69
N PRO A 238 -0.42 -0.74 -18.03
CA PRO A 238 -0.69 0.58 -18.58
C PRO A 238 -2.04 1.12 -18.12
N ALA A 239 -2.06 2.34 -17.57
CA ALA A 239 -3.27 2.95 -17.01
C ALA A 239 -4.53 2.94 -17.92
N PRO A 240 -4.42 3.02 -19.27
CA PRO A 240 -5.59 2.90 -20.16
C PRO A 240 -6.17 1.49 -20.26
N ILE A 241 -5.50 0.45 -19.75
CA ILE A 241 -5.87 -0.97 -19.89
C ILE A 241 -6.25 -1.57 -18.51
N GLY A 242 -5.73 -0.99 -17.41
CA GLY A 242 -5.88 -1.45 -16.03
C GLY A 242 -7.15 -1.01 -15.32
#